data_bb45a92bf1d9463907bacd889997a31e
#
_entry.id   bb45a92bf1d9463907bacd889997a31e
#
_cell.length_a   1.000
_cell.length_b   1.000
_cell.length_c   1.000
_cell.angle_alpha   90.00
_cell.angle_beta   90.00
_cell.angle_gamma   90.00
#
_symmetry.space_group_name_H-M   'P 1'
#
loop_
_entity.id
_entity.type
_entity.pdbx_description
1 polymer ?
#
loop_
_entity_poly.entity_id
_entity_poly.type
_entity_poly.pdbx_seq_one_letter_code
_entity_poly.pdbx_strand_id
1 'polypeptide(L)'
;NIGILALEEGIKNTAFNIMSVEANARLYIKEIRNKFSIEQLKEYEKQTIGSGRFFAFDHFGSIDNDEILSRVRFMAQALECKWIFVDHLSILVSGQDEGDERKSIDVLMTKLRSLVEQTGIGMLLVSHLRRPAGDRGHEDGKEITLSHLRGSASIAHLSDGVIGLERNQQDTDEVKANTTTLRILKNRYTGDTGIATHLHYNKETGRMKEIDNPYEVEYNAEDNKEEVPF
;
A
#
# COMPACT_ATOMS: atom_id res chain seq x y z
N ASN A 1 -11.59 -8.35 -13.35
CA ASN A 1 -11.32 -6.94 -13.61
C ASN A 1 -10.92 -6.24 -12.31
N ILE A 2 -10.08 -5.22 -12.41
CA ILE A 2 -9.51 -4.45 -11.31
C ILE A 2 -9.80 -2.98 -11.56
N GLY A 3 -10.36 -2.28 -10.56
CA GLY A 3 -10.54 -0.84 -10.55
C GLY A 3 -9.44 -0.15 -9.76
N ILE A 4 -8.98 1.01 -10.21
CA ILE A 4 -7.94 1.80 -9.54
C ILE A 4 -8.40 3.26 -9.48
N LEU A 5 -8.42 3.80 -8.26
CA LEU A 5 -8.64 5.21 -7.98
C LEU A 5 -7.36 5.75 -7.34
N ALA A 6 -6.39 6.16 -8.17
CA ALA A 6 -5.15 6.79 -7.73
C ALA A 6 -5.36 8.31 -7.70
N LEU A 7 -5.67 8.84 -6.51
CA LEU A 7 -6.08 10.24 -6.35
C LEU A 7 -4.89 11.18 -6.11
N GLU A 8 -3.73 10.60 -5.79
CA GLU A 8 -2.50 11.35 -5.50
C GLU A 8 -1.56 11.43 -6.72
N GLU A 9 -1.74 10.56 -7.70
CA GLU A 9 -0.93 10.58 -8.91
C GLU A 9 -1.78 10.56 -10.19
N GLY A 10 -1.25 11.16 -11.26
CA GLY A 10 -1.93 11.12 -12.55
C GLY A 10 -1.91 9.71 -13.16
N ILE A 11 -2.97 9.36 -13.89
CA ILE A 11 -3.19 8.04 -14.52
C ILE A 11 -1.99 7.54 -15.34
N LYS A 12 -1.22 8.45 -15.95
CA LYS A 12 -0.01 8.10 -16.71
C LYS A 12 1.07 7.47 -15.82
N ASN A 13 1.27 7.97 -14.60
CA ASN A 13 2.25 7.42 -13.67
C ASN A 13 1.78 6.05 -13.18
N THR A 14 0.51 5.93 -12.81
CA THR A 14 -0.10 4.65 -12.44
C THR A 14 0.09 3.61 -13.55
N ALA A 15 -0.14 3.99 -14.81
CA ALA A 15 0.07 3.10 -15.96
C ALA A 15 1.54 2.64 -16.06
N PHE A 16 2.50 3.55 -15.95
CA PHE A 16 3.92 3.18 -15.98
C PHE A 16 4.33 2.34 -14.77
N ASN A 17 3.78 2.58 -13.59
CA ASN A 17 4.04 1.76 -12.41
C ASN A 17 3.59 0.31 -12.63
N ILE A 18 2.40 0.10 -13.20
CA ILE A 18 1.88 -1.23 -13.52
C ILE A 18 2.73 -1.91 -14.60
N MET A 19 3.06 -1.20 -15.68
CA MET A 19 3.93 -1.71 -16.75
C MET A 19 5.34 -2.02 -16.24
N SER A 20 5.86 -1.30 -15.26
CA SER A 20 7.17 -1.51 -14.64
C SER A 20 7.29 -2.89 -14.00
N VAL A 21 6.21 -3.40 -13.44
CA VAL A 21 6.17 -4.75 -12.86
C VAL A 21 6.38 -5.81 -13.93
N GLU A 22 5.70 -5.69 -15.08
CA GLU A 22 5.85 -6.62 -16.19
C GLU A 22 7.23 -6.51 -16.86
N ALA A 23 7.67 -5.28 -17.10
CA ALA A 23 8.97 -5.01 -17.73
C ALA A 23 10.17 -5.37 -16.83
N ASN A 24 9.96 -5.65 -15.55
CA ASN A 24 11.01 -5.79 -14.55
C ASN A 24 12.00 -4.62 -14.56
N ALA A 25 11.50 -3.40 -14.78
CA ALA A 25 12.28 -2.18 -14.91
C ALA A 25 11.42 -0.97 -14.52
N ARG A 26 12.03 0.08 -13.95
CA ARG A 26 11.34 1.28 -13.49
C ARG A 26 10.93 2.20 -14.65
N LEU A 27 9.91 1.82 -15.43
CA LEU A 27 9.45 2.56 -16.60
C LEU A 27 8.87 3.95 -16.27
N TYR A 28 8.49 4.20 -15.01
CA TYR A 28 8.11 5.54 -14.54
C TYR A 28 9.29 6.53 -14.55
N ILE A 29 10.54 6.03 -14.56
CA ILE A 29 11.75 6.84 -14.75
C ILE A 29 12.01 6.99 -16.24
N LYS A 30 12.00 8.23 -16.73
CA LYS A 30 12.11 8.55 -18.16
C LYS A 30 13.39 8.00 -18.79
N GLU A 31 14.54 8.11 -18.12
CA GLU A 31 15.86 7.67 -18.58
C GLU A 31 15.91 6.14 -18.73
N ILE A 32 15.23 5.42 -17.86
CA ILE A 32 15.12 3.96 -17.94
C ILE A 32 14.16 3.59 -19.07
N ARG A 33 13.00 4.23 -19.13
CA ARG A 33 12.00 3.97 -20.17
C ARG A 33 12.53 4.21 -21.59
N ASN A 34 13.38 5.21 -21.78
CA ASN A 34 13.98 5.52 -23.09
C ASN A 34 14.95 4.44 -23.61
N LYS A 35 15.32 3.45 -22.78
CA LYS A 35 16.14 2.31 -23.20
C LYS A 35 15.33 1.22 -23.90
N PHE A 36 14.00 1.29 -23.85
CA PHE A 36 13.10 0.34 -24.47
C PHE A 36 12.58 0.87 -25.80
N SER A 37 12.41 -0.02 -26.77
CA SER A 37 11.77 0.33 -28.03
C SER A 37 10.26 0.58 -27.85
N ILE A 38 9.65 1.27 -28.80
CA ILE A 38 8.20 1.52 -28.77
C ILE A 38 7.43 0.20 -28.82
N GLU A 39 7.93 -0.78 -29.57
CA GLU A 39 7.34 -2.11 -29.72
C GLU A 39 7.35 -2.86 -28.38
N GLN A 40 8.45 -2.81 -27.64
CA GLN A 40 8.55 -3.40 -26.30
C GLN A 40 7.56 -2.73 -25.33
N LEU A 41 7.50 -1.40 -25.33
CA LEU A 41 6.56 -0.67 -24.46
C LEU A 41 5.09 -0.99 -24.79
N LYS A 42 4.75 -1.13 -26.09
CA LYS A 42 3.40 -1.56 -26.51
C LYS A 42 3.08 -2.99 -26.09
N GLU A 43 4.07 -3.88 -26.08
CA GLU A 43 3.85 -5.25 -25.61
C GLU A 43 3.56 -5.28 -24.10
N TYR A 44 4.34 -4.54 -23.29
CA TYR A 44 4.06 -4.41 -21.85
C TYR A 44 2.69 -3.74 -21.57
N GLU A 45 2.34 -2.72 -22.33
CA GLU A 45 1.02 -2.10 -22.27
C GLU A 45 -0.08 -3.13 -22.53
N LYS A 46 0.01 -3.89 -23.62
CA LYS A 46 -0.97 -4.90 -24.01
C LYS A 46 -1.15 -5.98 -22.95
N GLN A 47 -0.05 -6.42 -22.32
CA GLN A 47 -0.07 -7.46 -21.28
C GLN A 47 -0.64 -6.95 -19.96
N THR A 48 -0.60 -5.65 -19.71
CA THR A 48 -1.00 -5.02 -18.46
C THR A 48 -2.25 -4.16 -18.61
N ILE A 49 -2.09 -2.86 -18.68
CA ILE A 49 -3.20 -1.89 -18.70
C ILE A 49 -4.08 -2.02 -19.95
N GLY A 50 -3.52 -2.42 -21.09
CA GLY A 50 -4.23 -2.68 -22.34
C GLY A 50 -4.91 -4.05 -22.42
N SER A 51 -4.76 -4.89 -21.38
CA SER A 51 -5.38 -6.23 -21.34
C SER A 51 -6.91 -6.22 -21.22
N GLY A 52 -7.52 -5.05 -21.04
CA GLY A 52 -8.96 -4.90 -20.81
C GLY A 52 -9.42 -5.29 -19.39
N ARG A 53 -8.50 -5.62 -18.50
CA ARG A 53 -8.77 -6.01 -17.10
C ARG A 53 -8.54 -4.90 -16.07
N PHE A 54 -7.89 -3.81 -16.48
CA PHE A 54 -7.59 -2.66 -15.62
C PHE A 54 -8.43 -1.45 -16.01
N PHE A 55 -9.09 -0.86 -15.04
CA PHE A 55 -9.92 0.32 -15.20
C PHE A 55 -9.45 1.36 -14.20
N ALA A 56 -8.87 2.45 -14.69
CA ALA A 56 -8.39 3.53 -13.84
C ALA A 56 -9.33 4.73 -13.93
N PHE A 57 -9.62 5.33 -12.78
CA PHE A 57 -10.34 6.60 -12.70
C PHE A 57 -9.35 7.74 -12.77
N ASP A 58 -9.44 8.54 -13.83
CA ASP A 58 -8.56 9.68 -14.05
C ASP A 58 -9.09 10.90 -13.29
N HIS A 59 -8.61 11.05 -12.06
CA HIS A 59 -8.88 12.19 -11.22
C HIS A 59 -7.67 12.49 -10.34
N PHE A 60 -7.37 13.74 -10.15
CA PHE A 60 -6.28 14.19 -9.30
C PHE A 60 -6.80 15.20 -8.28
N GLY A 61 -6.53 14.95 -7.00
CA GLY A 61 -6.89 15.84 -5.90
C GLY A 61 -8.15 15.42 -5.15
N SER A 62 -8.76 16.38 -4.46
CA SER A 62 -9.97 16.15 -3.67
C SER A 62 -11.19 15.84 -4.55
N ILE A 63 -12.02 14.97 -4.07
CA ILE A 63 -13.25 14.54 -4.75
C ILE A 63 -14.35 14.36 -3.69
N ASP A 64 -15.58 14.63 -4.07
CA ASP A 64 -16.73 14.44 -3.18
C ASP A 64 -16.97 12.96 -2.84
N ASN A 65 -17.38 12.69 -1.60
CA ASN A 65 -17.61 11.33 -1.13
C ASN A 65 -18.68 10.58 -1.94
N ASP A 66 -19.74 11.27 -2.37
CA ASP A 66 -20.82 10.62 -3.13
C ASP A 66 -20.36 10.34 -4.57
N GLU A 67 -19.46 11.14 -5.12
CA GLU A 67 -18.85 10.87 -6.42
C GLU A 67 -17.95 9.62 -6.34
N ILE A 68 -17.10 9.49 -5.32
CA ILE A 68 -16.27 8.27 -5.11
C ILE A 68 -17.15 7.03 -5.02
N LEU A 69 -18.19 7.07 -4.21
CA LEU A 69 -19.11 5.93 -4.05
C LEU A 69 -19.79 5.57 -5.37
N SER A 70 -20.17 6.57 -6.15
CA SER A 70 -20.74 6.36 -7.49
C SER A 70 -19.74 5.70 -8.44
N ARG A 71 -18.47 6.13 -8.44
CA ARG A 71 -17.40 5.54 -9.26
C ARG A 71 -17.10 4.10 -8.86
N VAL A 72 -16.96 3.84 -7.54
CA VAL A 72 -16.75 2.48 -7.02
C VAL A 72 -17.91 1.57 -7.43
N ARG A 73 -19.15 2.03 -7.30
CA ARG A 73 -20.33 1.26 -7.72
C ARG A 73 -20.34 0.98 -9.21
N PHE A 74 -20.02 1.97 -10.03
CA PHE A 74 -19.91 1.80 -11.48
C PHE A 74 -18.84 0.77 -11.85
N MET A 75 -17.65 0.85 -11.24
CA MET A 75 -16.58 -0.13 -11.46
C MET A 75 -17.02 -1.54 -11.05
N ALA A 76 -17.68 -1.67 -9.90
CA ALA A 76 -18.14 -2.96 -9.41
C ALA A 76 -19.24 -3.60 -10.30
N GLN A 77 -20.23 -2.81 -10.71
CA GLN A 77 -21.44 -3.32 -11.37
C GLN A 77 -21.37 -3.28 -12.90
N ALA A 78 -20.86 -2.18 -13.47
CA ALA A 78 -20.83 -2.01 -14.92
C ALA A 78 -19.54 -2.53 -15.56
N LEU A 79 -18.39 -2.40 -14.86
CA LEU A 79 -17.09 -2.88 -15.33
C LEU A 79 -16.71 -4.25 -14.73
N GLU A 80 -17.57 -4.82 -13.89
CA GLU A 80 -17.39 -6.13 -13.24
C GLU A 80 -16.05 -6.27 -12.52
N CYS A 81 -15.55 -5.17 -11.93
CA CYS A 81 -14.34 -5.20 -11.13
C CYS A 81 -14.56 -6.04 -9.88
N LYS A 82 -13.66 -7.00 -9.65
CA LYS A 82 -13.68 -7.84 -8.44
C LYS A 82 -12.86 -7.25 -7.31
N TRP A 83 -11.87 -6.43 -7.66
CA TRP A 83 -11.02 -5.71 -6.73
C TRP A 83 -10.96 -4.24 -7.10
N ILE A 84 -11.01 -3.37 -6.10
CA ILE A 84 -10.86 -1.93 -6.27
C ILE A 84 -9.81 -1.41 -5.30
N PHE A 85 -8.85 -0.67 -5.83
CA PHE A 85 -7.78 0.00 -5.09
C PHE A 85 -8.08 1.49 -5.00
N VAL A 86 -7.95 2.06 -3.81
CA VAL A 86 -8.12 3.50 -3.57
C VAL A 86 -6.87 4.03 -2.87
N ASP A 87 -6.14 4.92 -3.52
CA ASP A 87 -4.92 5.54 -3.03
C ASP A 87 -5.06 7.07 -3.08
N HIS A 88 -5.20 7.75 -1.96
CA HIS A 88 -5.41 7.26 -0.59
C HIS A 88 -6.62 7.94 0.07
N LEU A 89 -7.09 7.36 1.17
CA LEU A 89 -8.32 7.78 1.85
C LEU A 89 -8.31 9.24 2.33
N SER A 90 -7.17 9.75 2.84
CA SER A 90 -7.09 11.10 3.41
C SER A 90 -7.30 12.22 2.39
N ILE A 91 -7.08 11.97 1.10
CA ILE A 91 -7.29 13.00 0.06
C ILE A 91 -8.78 13.29 -0.15
N LEU A 92 -9.63 12.31 0.13
CA LEU A 92 -11.08 12.39 -0.02
C LEU A 92 -11.72 13.38 0.97
N VAL A 93 -11.03 13.64 2.06
CA VAL A 93 -11.50 14.53 3.14
C VAL A 93 -10.57 15.72 3.36
N SER A 94 -9.60 15.93 2.44
CA SER A 94 -8.64 17.02 2.53
C SER A 94 -9.33 18.39 2.41
N GLY A 95 -8.87 19.36 3.22
CA GLY A 95 -9.40 20.72 3.19
C GLY A 95 -10.55 20.99 4.17
N GLN A 96 -10.90 20.03 5.00
CA GLN A 96 -11.87 20.18 6.11
C GLN A 96 -11.13 20.42 7.43
N ASP A 97 -11.81 20.99 8.42
CA ASP A 97 -11.31 21.07 9.78
C ASP A 97 -11.20 19.65 10.40
N GLU A 98 -10.23 19.43 11.31
CA GLU A 98 -9.93 18.09 11.85
C GLU A 98 -11.16 17.34 12.42
N GLY A 99 -12.10 18.05 13.04
CA GLY A 99 -13.35 17.46 13.55
C GLY A 99 -14.29 16.99 12.45
N ASP A 100 -14.35 17.72 11.36
CA ASP A 100 -15.19 17.41 10.21
C ASP A 100 -14.50 16.35 9.31
N GLU A 101 -13.17 16.37 9.20
CA GLU A 101 -12.38 15.30 8.56
C GLU A 101 -12.69 13.93 9.17
N ARG A 102 -12.66 13.83 10.51
CA ARG A 102 -12.96 12.58 11.21
C ARG A 102 -14.36 12.07 10.94
N LYS A 103 -15.36 12.94 11.03
CA LYS A 103 -16.76 12.58 10.75
C LYS A 103 -16.94 12.15 9.29
N SER A 104 -16.31 12.85 8.36
CA SER A 104 -16.37 12.51 6.94
C SER A 104 -15.77 11.15 6.66
N ILE A 105 -14.63 10.80 7.30
CA ILE A 105 -14.03 9.46 7.22
C ILE A 105 -14.99 8.40 7.78
N ASP A 106 -15.62 8.64 8.93
CA ASP A 106 -16.57 7.70 9.53
C ASP A 106 -17.76 7.40 8.61
N VAL A 107 -18.33 8.45 8.02
CA VAL A 107 -19.43 8.33 7.06
C VAL A 107 -18.97 7.59 5.80
N LEU A 108 -17.83 7.98 5.24
CA LEU A 108 -17.29 7.36 4.04
C LEU A 108 -16.98 5.87 4.26
N MET A 109 -16.29 5.52 5.35
CA MET A 109 -15.97 4.13 5.68
C MET A 109 -17.23 3.28 5.85
N THR A 110 -18.27 3.82 6.47
CA THR A 110 -19.55 3.13 6.64
C THR A 110 -20.23 2.89 5.29
N LYS A 111 -20.24 3.89 4.41
CA LYS A 111 -20.81 3.78 3.05
C LYS A 111 -20.02 2.80 2.18
N LEU A 112 -18.67 2.86 2.23
CA LEU A 112 -17.80 1.92 1.50
C LEU A 112 -18.00 0.49 1.99
N ARG A 113 -18.07 0.27 3.31
CA ARG A 113 -18.36 -1.06 3.86
C ARG A 113 -19.69 -1.61 3.36
N SER A 114 -20.73 -0.80 3.38
CA SER A 114 -22.05 -1.19 2.87
C SER A 114 -22.00 -1.51 1.38
N LEU A 115 -21.24 -0.76 0.60
CA LEU A 115 -21.09 -0.99 -0.84
C LEU A 115 -20.33 -2.29 -1.12
N VAL A 116 -19.26 -2.59 -0.39
CA VAL A 116 -18.52 -3.85 -0.47
C VAL A 116 -19.44 -5.04 -0.20
N GLU A 117 -20.25 -4.97 0.87
CA GLU A 117 -21.24 -6.03 1.20
C GLU A 117 -22.29 -6.21 0.10
N GLN A 118 -22.79 -5.10 -0.48
CA GLN A 118 -23.81 -5.14 -1.54
C GLN A 118 -23.28 -5.69 -2.86
N THR A 119 -22.01 -5.44 -3.16
CA THR A 119 -21.42 -5.79 -4.48
C THR A 119 -20.55 -7.03 -4.45
N GLY A 120 -20.11 -7.47 -3.28
CA GLY A 120 -19.21 -8.62 -3.11
C GLY A 120 -17.79 -8.40 -3.64
N ILE A 121 -17.37 -7.15 -3.82
CA ILE A 121 -16.00 -6.83 -4.27
C ILE A 121 -15.00 -6.89 -3.12
N GLY A 122 -13.73 -7.15 -3.45
CA GLY A 122 -12.60 -6.84 -2.56
C GLY A 122 -12.20 -5.37 -2.70
N MET A 123 -11.87 -4.71 -1.58
CA MET A 123 -11.41 -3.32 -1.61
C MET A 123 -10.12 -3.18 -0.81
N LEU A 124 -9.13 -2.53 -1.42
CA LEU A 124 -7.91 -2.10 -0.74
C LEU A 124 -7.89 -0.59 -0.65
N LEU A 125 -7.80 -0.09 0.59
CA LEU A 125 -7.69 1.33 0.90
C LEU A 125 -6.30 1.63 1.44
N VAL A 126 -5.60 2.57 0.82
CA VAL A 126 -4.37 3.12 1.38
C VAL A 126 -4.75 4.20 2.40
N SER A 127 -4.16 4.13 3.57
CA SER A 127 -4.32 5.14 4.62
C SER A 127 -2.96 5.60 5.11
N HIS A 128 -2.76 6.90 5.19
CA HIS A 128 -1.56 7.46 5.78
C HIS A 128 -1.54 7.26 7.30
N LEU A 129 -0.35 7.26 7.85
CA LEU A 129 -0.12 7.24 9.28
C LEU A 129 -0.02 8.67 9.82
N ARG A 130 -0.51 8.89 11.03
CA ARG A 130 -0.18 10.08 11.78
C ARG A 130 1.23 9.96 12.36
N ARG A 131 1.91 11.09 12.52
CA ARG A 131 3.21 11.10 13.20
C ARG A 131 3.04 10.54 14.61
N PRO A 132 3.88 9.57 15.02
CA PRO A 132 3.86 9.06 16.38
C PRO A 132 4.34 10.14 17.35
N ALA A 133 3.87 10.08 18.59
CA ALA A 133 4.44 10.90 19.65
C ALA A 133 5.88 10.43 19.97
N GLY A 134 6.77 11.40 20.22
CA GLY A 134 8.17 11.16 20.55
C GLY A 134 9.14 11.50 19.40
N ASP A 135 10.44 11.23 19.64
CA ASP A 135 11.53 11.68 18.77
C ASP A 135 11.75 10.78 17.53
N ARG A 136 11.22 9.53 17.54
CA ARG A 136 11.35 8.60 16.41
C ARG A 136 10.10 8.62 15.55
N GLY A 137 10.30 8.82 14.24
CA GLY A 137 9.28 8.71 13.22
C GLY A 137 9.06 7.27 12.70
N HIS A 138 8.10 7.11 11.80
CA HIS A 138 7.93 5.84 11.07
C HIS A 138 9.08 5.61 10.09
N GLU A 139 9.70 6.68 9.59
CA GLU A 139 10.91 6.67 8.76
C GLU A 139 12.14 6.10 9.46
N ASP A 140 12.15 6.06 10.79
CA ASP A 140 13.20 5.47 11.63
C ASP A 140 12.88 4.03 12.04
N GLY A 141 11.93 3.38 11.39
CA GLY A 141 11.53 2.00 11.65
C GLY A 141 10.66 1.80 12.89
N LYS A 142 9.97 2.86 13.37
CA LYS A 142 9.03 2.69 14.47
C LYS A 142 7.89 1.76 14.10
N GLU A 143 7.65 0.77 14.95
CA GLU A 143 6.56 -0.19 14.81
C GLU A 143 5.20 0.50 14.64
N ILE A 144 4.42 0.04 13.67
CA ILE A 144 3.09 0.57 13.39
C ILE A 144 2.06 -0.16 14.24
N THR A 145 1.09 0.59 14.75
CA THR A 145 -0.08 0.07 15.47
C THR A 145 -1.37 0.63 14.87
N LEU A 146 -2.51 0.02 15.16
CA LEU A 146 -3.83 0.52 14.73
C LEU A 146 -4.07 1.97 15.17
N SER A 147 -3.49 2.38 16.30
CA SER A 147 -3.60 3.75 16.80
C SER A 147 -2.87 4.79 15.95
N HIS A 148 -1.97 4.37 15.07
CA HIS A 148 -1.23 5.25 14.17
C HIS A 148 -1.98 5.54 12.85
N LEU A 149 -3.11 4.90 12.58
CA LEU A 149 -3.92 5.24 11.42
C LEU A 149 -4.40 6.70 11.51
N ARG A 150 -4.17 7.45 10.43
CA ARG A 150 -4.60 8.85 10.35
C ARG A 150 -6.10 8.93 10.08
N GLY A 151 -6.77 9.80 10.80
CA GLY A 151 -8.19 10.09 10.63
C GLY A 151 -9.03 9.46 11.73
N SER A 152 -9.69 8.35 11.48
CA SER A 152 -10.67 7.78 12.40
C SER A 152 -10.39 6.32 12.77
N ALA A 153 -10.81 5.94 13.98
CA ALA A 153 -10.84 4.54 14.44
C ALA A 153 -11.75 3.65 13.57
N SER A 154 -12.70 4.25 12.83
CA SER A 154 -13.58 3.51 11.92
C SER A 154 -12.82 2.79 10.82
N ILE A 155 -11.65 3.31 10.39
CA ILE A 155 -10.78 2.65 9.42
C ILE A 155 -10.41 1.24 9.92
N ALA A 156 -9.90 1.16 11.16
CA ALA A 156 -9.57 -0.13 11.77
C ALA A 156 -10.81 -0.97 12.07
N HIS A 157 -11.90 -0.37 12.54
CA HIS A 157 -13.10 -1.11 12.96
C HIS A 157 -13.84 -1.74 11.78
N LEU A 158 -13.98 -1.03 10.67
CA LEU A 158 -14.78 -1.47 9.52
C LEU A 158 -13.97 -2.31 8.52
N SER A 159 -12.64 -2.29 8.58
CA SER A 159 -11.79 -3.17 7.76
C SER A 159 -11.81 -4.60 8.26
N ASP A 160 -11.73 -5.57 7.36
CA ASP A 160 -11.58 -7.00 7.69
C ASP A 160 -10.13 -7.34 8.02
N GLY A 161 -9.17 -6.70 7.34
CA GLY A 161 -7.75 -6.80 7.60
C GLY A 161 -7.09 -5.42 7.59
N VAL A 162 -6.03 -5.25 8.35
CA VAL A 162 -5.17 -4.05 8.34
C VAL A 162 -3.73 -4.51 8.26
N ILE A 163 -3.03 -4.03 7.25
CA ILE A 163 -1.63 -4.34 6.98
C ILE A 163 -0.81 -3.06 7.19
N GLY A 164 0.22 -3.14 8.01
CA GLY A 164 1.22 -2.09 8.17
C GLY A 164 2.47 -2.39 7.35
N LEU A 165 3.04 -1.36 6.73
CA LEU A 165 4.31 -1.44 6.02
C LEU A 165 5.34 -0.58 6.76
N GLU A 166 6.32 -1.22 7.39
CA GLU A 166 7.33 -0.60 8.24
C GLU A 166 8.67 -0.63 7.54
N ARG A 167 9.38 0.50 7.51
CA ARG A 167 10.71 0.57 6.92
C ARG A 167 11.57 1.59 7.66
N ASN A 168 12.78 1.18 8.06
CA ASN A 168 13.81 2.08 8.55
C ASN A 168 14.68 2.56 7.39
N GLN A 169 14.35 3.72 6.81
CA GLN A 169 15.10 4.29 5.70
C GLN A 169 16.44 4.89 6.13
N GLN A 170 16.63 5.10 7.44
CA GLN A 170 17.83 5.71 8.02
C GLN A 170 18.83 4.66 8.53
N ASP A 171 18.55 3.36 8.33
CA ASP A 171 19.46 2.29 8.74
C ASP A 171 20.80 2.40 8.02
N THR A 172 21.90 2.15 8.74
CA THR A 172 23.25 2.15 8.17
C THR A 172 23.54 0.92 7.31
N ASP A 173 22.83 -0.17 7.55
CA ASP A 173 22.85 -1.38 6.72
C ASP A 173 21.94 -1.20 5.50
N GLU A 174 22.53 -1.31 4.31
CA GLU A 174 21.79 -1.09 3.05
C GLU A 174 20.66 -2.11 2.85
N VAL A 175 20.83 -3.36 3.27
CA VAL A 175 19.78 -4.38 3.17
C VAL A 175 18.61 -4.00 4.04
N LYS A 176 18.86 -3.64 5.31
CA LYS A 176 17.84 -3.21 6.26
C LYS A 176 17.13 -1.93 5.79
N ALA A 177 17.91 -0.93 5.33
CA ALA A 177 17.37 0.33 4.79
C ALA A 177 16.46 0.14 3.57
N ASN A 178 16.61 -0.95 2.82
CA ASN A 178 15.78 -1.29 1.68
C ASN A 178 14.76 -2.40 1.96
N THR A 179 14.64 -2.84 3.21
CA THR A 179 13.66 -3.87 3.61
C THR A 179 12.45 -3.25 4.27
N THR A 180 11.27 -3.66 3.79
CA THR A 180 9.98 -3.31 4.37
C THR A 180 9.44 -4.52 5.12
N THR A 181 9.17 -4.37 6.41
CA THR A 181 8.45 -5.36 7.19
C THR A 181 6.96 -5.23 6.93
N LEU A 182 6.32 -6.29 6.48
CA LEU A 182 4.88 -6.40 6.33
C LEU A 182 4.31 -6.98 7.62
N ARG A 183 3.48 -6.20 8.32
CA ARG A 183 2.87 -6.58 9.58
C ARG A 183 1.36 -6.64 9.46
N ILE A 184 0.76 -7.73 9.92
CA ILE A 184 -0.68 -7.84 10.09
C ILE A 184 -1.07 -7.18 11.42
N LEU A 185 -1.77 -6.06 11.33
CA LEU A 185 -2.26 -5.31 12.50
C LEU A 185 -3.65 -5.77 12.93
N LYS A 186 -4.41 -6.32 12.00
CA LYS A 186 -5.74 -6.87 12.22
C LYS A 186 -6.04 -7.95 11.19
N ASN A 187 -6.63 -9.04 11.65
CA ASN A 187 -7.27 -10.04 10.81
C ASN A 187 -8.58 -10.47 11.50
N ARG A 188 -9.72 -10.06 10.92
CA ARG A 188 -11.04 -10.33 11.49
C ARG A 188 -11.38 -11.81 11.50
N TYR A 189 -10.86 -12.58 10.53
CA TYR A 189 -11.25 -13.96 10.31
C TYR A 189 -10.51 -14.94 11.23
N THR A 190 -9.21 -14.71 11.43
CA THR A 190 -8.38 -15.63 12.25
C THR A 190 -8.01 -15.02 13.60
N GLY A 191 -7.99 -13.71 13.71
CA GLY A 191 -7.48 -13.00 14.89
C GLY A 191 -5.95 -12.90 14.94
N ASP A 192 -5.23 -13.55 14.02
CA ASP A 192 -3.78 -13.55 14.00
C ASP A 192 -3.23 -12.19 13.63
N THR A 193 -2.18 -11.78 14.34
CA THR A 193 -1.45 -10.52 14.12
C THR A 193 0.04 -10.78 14.26
N GLY A 194 0.87 -9.85 13.77
CA GLY A 194 2.32 -9.95 13.86
C GLY A 194 3.01 -9.75 12.51
N ILE A 195 4.30 -10.02 12.45
CA ILE A 195 5.08 -9.93 11.22
C ILE A 195 4.68 -11.08 10.30
N ALA A 196 4.29 -10.75 9.08
CA ALA A 196 3.97 -11.74 8.06
C ALA A 196 5.21 -12.08 7.21
N THR A 197 5.97 -11.06 6.79
CA THR A 197 7.17 -11.25 5.98
C THR A 197 8.02 -9.98 5.91
N HIS A 198 9.22 -10.11 5.35
CA HIS A 198 10.12 -9.02 5.01
C HIS A 198 10.29 -8.93 3.50
N LEU A 199 10.12 -7.72 2.95
CA LEU A 199 10.16 -7.45 1.51
C LEU A 199 11.34 -6.52 1.20
N HIS A 200 12.34 -7.04 0.51
CA HIS A 200 13.48 -6.25 0.04
C HIS A 200 13.16 -5.56 -1.28
N TYR A 201 13.36 -4.24 -1.33
CA TYR A 201 13.18 -3.42 -2.52
C TYR A 201 14.43 -3.44 -3.40
N ASN A 202 14.29 -3.92 -4.62
CA ASN A 202 15.34 -3.88 -5.63
C ASN A 202 15.34 -2.53 -6.35
N LYS A 203 16.38 -1.73 -6.15
CA LYS A 203 16.51 -0.38 -6.73
C LYS A 203 16.64 -0.36 -8.26
N GLU A 204 17.07 -1.46 -8.88
CA GLU A 204 17.21 -1.54 -10.35
C GLU A 204 15.87 -1.80 -11.01
N THR A 205 15.11 -2.75 -10.46
CA THR A 205 13.86 -3.20 -11.07
C THR A 205 12.62 -2.49 -10.50
N GLY A 206 12.72 -1.93 -9.29
CA GLY A 206 11.59 -1.37 -8.56
C GLY A 206 10.67 -2.42 -7.94
N ARG A 207 11.08 -3.69 -7.94
CA ARG A 207 10.29 -4.79 -7.37
C ARG A 207 10.64 -5.04 -5.91
N MET A 208 9.67 -5.50 -5.17
CA MET A 208 9.87 -6.07 -3.84
C MET A 208 9.94 -7.60 -3.94
N LYS A 209 10.86 -8.20 -3.20
CA LYS A 209 11.02 -9.65 -3.10
C LYS A 209 11.07 -10.05 -1.64
N GLU A 210 10.38 -11.12 -1.30
CA GLU A 210 10.45 -11.71 0.03
C GLU A 210 11.86 -12.20 0.34
N ILE A 211 12.31 -11.91 1.56
CA ILE A 211 13.59 -12.33 2.12
C ILE A 211 13.40 -12.83 3.54
N ASP A 212 14.40 -13.55 4.04
CA ASP A 212 14.48 -13.92 5.45
C ASP A 212 14.62 -12.67 6.33
N ASN A 213 14.36 -12.81 7.62
CA ASN A 213 14.40 -11.71 8.56
C ASN A 213 15.83 -11.10 8.68
N PRO A 214 16.08 -9.91 8.13
CA PRO A 214 17.43 -9.31 8.18
C PRO A 214 17.80 -8.74 9.55
N TYR A 215 16.86 -8.79 10.50
CA TYR A 215 17.04 -8.28 11.87
C TYR A 215 17.35 -9.41 12.87
N GLU A 216 17.28 -10.67 12.47
CA GLU A 216 17.74 -11.76 13.29
C GLU A 216 19.27 -11.69 13.45
N VAL A 217 19.73 -11.62 14.69
CA VAL A 217 21.14 -11.82 15.01
C VAL A 217 21.36 -13.34 14.89
N GLU A 218 22.25 -13.77 13.98
CA GLU A 218 22.75 -15.13 13.99
C GLU A 218 23.40 -15.38 15.35
N TYR A 219 22.70 -16.11 16.21
CA TYR A 219 23.28 -16.61 17.44
C TYR A 219 24.25 -17.75 17.06
N ASN A 220 25.47 -17.37 16.75
CA ASN A 220 26.55 -18.34 16.64
C ASN A 220 26.77 -18.95 18.01
N ALA A 221 26.27 -20.17 18.20
CA ALA A 221 26.44 -20.96 19.42
C ALA A 221 27.92 -21.34 19.72
N GLU A 222 28.86 -20.83 18.94
CA GLU A 222 30.30 -21.10 19.10
C GLU A 222 31.03 -20.10 20.02
N ASP A 223 30.45 -18.92 20.30
CA ASP A 223 31.13 -17.88 21.10
C ASP A 223 30.93 -18.00 22.62
N ASN A 224 30.22 -19.01 23.13
CA ASN A 224 30.01 -19.25 24.55
C ASN A 224 30.77 -20.49 25.07
N LYS A 225 32.04 -20.62 24.73
CA LYS A 225 32.98 -21.40 25.54
C LYS A 225 33.75 -20.47 26.45
N GLU A 226 33.08 -19.84 27.39
CA GLU A 226 33.76 -19.38 28.59
C GLU A 226 34.20 -20.64 29.38
N GLU A 227 35.50 -20.87 29.39
CA GLU A 227 36.12 -21.82 30.29
C GLU A 227 35.81 -21.38 31.74
N VAL A 228 35.05 -22.20 32.43
CA VAL A 228 34.86 -22.07 33.87
C VAL A 228 36.17 -22.53 34.53
N PRO A 229 36.95 -21.65 35.15
CA PRO A 229 38.13 -22.10 35.93
C PRO A 229 37.64 -22.85 37.17
N PHE A 230 38.18 -24.01 37.37
CA PHE A 230 38.03 -24.80 38.60
C PHE A 230 38.69 -24.09 39.78
#